data_5000adbccf857f9859466149ae031d2d
#
_entry.id   5000adbccf857f9859466149ae031d2d
#
_cell.length_a   1.000
_cell.length_b   1.000
_cell.length_c   1.000
_cell.angle_alpha   90.00
_cell.angle_beta   90.00
_cell.angle_gamma   90.00
#
_symmetry.space_group_name_H-M   'P 1'
#
loop_
_entity.id
_entity.type
_entity.pdbx_description
1 polymer ?
#
loop_
_entity_poly.entity_id
_entity_poly.type
_entity_poly.pdbx_seq_one_letter_code
_entity_poly.pdbx_strand_id
1 'polypeptide(L)'
;TRNFGLHNGKIMVGLNYERYDQDNLWGRGDKLTTTDKPFLSQAQENMKTGDGYWNRATAGYFARLNYDYDGKYLAEFNIRYDGSSRFLSNNRWAWFPSVSLGWNMAREKFFEPLSNAISTFKIRASWGQLGNTSSKYETFWDWYPFYQQQGTGTANSGWLIDGQRVNTASLPGIVNSTMTWETVETWDIGFDLAAFNNRLTATFDWYRRTTKDMIGPAPVLGSMLGTDAPKTNNCNMRTSGWELEIGWRDQIQDFKYGVRFNLSDNKSKIISYPFDGEFGNQGIYGYYNGKELGELWGYTSVGLAQSDEEMKEWLTSNKPNWGSKWQAGDVKYKDLTGEGEVTPGASTLENHGDLKRIGNNSPRYRVGLNLDAAWKGIDFSIFFQGVLKRDWMFDAGDPYFWGAGSGMWQAACFEEHMDYWTPENTDAYYPKPYFNETKNQQAQDAYMQKASYLRCKNIQLGYTLPTHITEKAGISNCRIYLSCDNLFTITGLSSVYDPEVFGSYDGY
;
A
#
# COMPACT_ATOMS: atom_id res chain seq x y z
N THR A 1 35.10 -19.15 -8.48
CA THR A 1 34.39 -20.24 -9.16
C THR A 1 35.34 -21.37 -9.42
N ARG A 2 34.96 -22.59 -9.11
CA ARG A 2 35.68 -23.78 -9.49
C ARG A 2 34.70 -24.84 -9.98
N ASN A 3 35.11 -25.58 -11.04
CA ASN A 3 34.36 -26.68 -11.62
C ASN A 3 35.13 -27.97 -11.37
N PHE A 4 34.47 -29.00 -10.84
CA PHE A 4 35.02 -30.33 -10.59
C PHE A 4 34.07 -31.36 -11.21
N GLY A 5 34.27 -31.65 -12.51
CA GLY A 5 33.37 -32.49 -13.25
C GLY A 5 31.94 -31.91 -13.32
N LEU A 6 30.97 -32.61 -12.72
CA LEU A 6 29.58 -32.18 -12.67
C LEU A 6 29.28 -31.18 -11.53
N HIS A 7 30.26 -30.90 -10.67
CA HIS A 7 30.10 -29.99 -9.52
C HIS A 7 30.64 -28.61 -9.84
N ASN A 8 29.81 -27.57 -9.66
CA ASN A 8 30.19 -26.18 -9.83
C ASN A 8 30.02 -25.46 -8.49
N GLY A 9 31.09 -24.87 -8.00
CA GLY A 9 31.07 -24.09 -6.76
C GLY A 9 31.55 -22.66 -6.98
N LYS A 10 30.85 -21.71 -6.35
CA LYS A 10 31.24 -20.29 -6.34
C LYS A 10 31.13 -19.73 -4.93
N ILE A 11 32.22 -19.13 -4.46
CA ILE A 11 32.26 -18.42 -3.19
C ILE A 11 32.48 -16.94 -3.50
N MET A 12 31.72 -16.09 -2.83
CA MET A 12 31.87 -14.64 -2.86
C MET A 12 31.90 -14.12 -1.43
N VAL A 13 32.82 -13.26 -1.12
CA VAL A 13 32.87 -12.50 0.13
C VAL A 13 33.03 -11.03 -0.22
N GLY A 14 32.46 -10.17 0.59
CA GLY A 14 32.55 -8.74 0.35
C GLY A 14 32.15 -7.92 1.57
N LEU A 15 32.36 -6.65 1.44
CA LEU A 15 31.95 -5.63 2.40
C LEU A 15 31.28 -4.48 1.65
N ASN A 16 30.36 -3.80 2.30
CA ASN A 16 29.83 -2.54 1.85
C ASN A 16 29.85 -1.55 3.00
N TYR A 17 30.03 -0.30 2.65
CA TYR A 17 29.92 0.83 3.56
C TYR A 17 29.21 1.96 2.82
N GLU A 18 28.21 2.52 3.45
CA GLU A 18 27.48 3.67 2.95
C GLU A 18 27.39 4.71 4.06
N ARG A 19 27.69 5.95 3.70
CA ARG A 19 27.42 7.12 4.54
C ARG A 19 26.55 8.08 3.75
N TYR A 20 25.53 8.55 4.41
CA TYR A 20 24.62 9.55 3.88
C TYR A 20 24.66 10.77 4.78
N ASP A 21 24.96 11.91 4.20
CA ASP A 21 24.98 13.21 4.87
C ASP A 21 23.89 14.07 4.21
N GLN A 22 23.11 14.75 5.00
CA GLN A 22 22.08 15.66 4.52
C GLN A 22 22.23 17.02 5.20
N ASP A 23 22.37 18.05 4.37
CA ASP A 23 22.35 19.45 4.75
C ASP A 23 21.07 20.09 4.21
N ASN A 24 20.41 20.91 4.99
CA ASN A 24 19.37 21.77 4.50
C ASN A 24 19.62 23.21 4.95
N LEU A 25 19.34 24.14 4.06
CA LEU A 25 19.33 25.57 4.34
C LEU A 25 18.00 26.13 3.82
N TRP A 26 17.29 26.84 4.67
CA TRP A 26 16.09 27.56 4.25
C TRP A 26 16.16 29.03 4.63
N GLY A 27 15.50 29.86 3.84
CA GLY A 27 15.33 31.26 4.12
C GLY A 27 13.89 31.70 3.85
N ARG A 28 13.42 32.65 4.65
CA ARG A 28 12.13 33.31 4.49
C ARG A 28 12.30 34.81 4.66
N GLY A 29 11.58 35.57 3.86
CA GLY A 29 11.48 37.01 4.02
C GLY A 29 10.13 37.52 3.54
N ASP A 30 9.65 38.58 4.15
CA ASP A 30 8.37 39.19 3.84
C ASP A 30 8.59 40.55 3.13
N LYS A 31 7.54 41.12 2.52
CA LYS A 31 7.55 42.39 1.78
C LYS A 31 8.62 42.47 0.71
N LEU A 32 8.43 41.70 -0.36
CA LEU A 32 9.28 41.80 -1.54
C LEU A 32 9.17 43.19 -2.19
N THR A 33 10.29 43.73 -2.66
CA THR A 33 10.34 45.01 -3.42
C THR A 33 9.53 44.88 -4.72
N THR A 34 9.48 43.72 -5.32
CA THR A 34 8.67 43.39 -6.50
C THR A 34 8.27 41.93 -6.48
N THR A 35 7.06 41.63 -6.97
CA THR A 35 6.56 40.27 -7.14
C THR A 35 7.04 39.61 -8.43
N ASP A 36 7.54 40.38 -9.37
CA ASP A 36 8.01 39.89 -10.69
C ASP A 36 9.30 39.07 -10.57
N LYS A 37 10.07 39.32 -9.52
CA LYS A 37 11.33 38.58 -9.23
C LYS A 37 11.36 38.24 -7.75
N PRO A 38 10.73 37.17 -7.32
CA PRO A 38 10.57 36.83 -5.90
C PRO A 38 11.83 36.18 -5.30
N PHE A 39 12.94 36.92 -5.27
CA PHE A 39 14.17 36.49 -4.63
C PHE A 39 14.21 36.91 -3.16
N LEU A 40 14.80 36.09 -2.30
CA LEU A 40 15.00 36.42 -0.88
C LEU A 40 15.75 37.75 -0.68
N SER A 41 16.69 38.08 -1.57
CA SER A 41 17.41 39.34 -1.55
C SER A 41 16.53 40.58 -1.77
N GLN A 42 15.30 40.42 -2.22
CA GLN A 42 14.32 41.48 -2.41
C GLN A 42 13.40 41.67 -1.22
N ALA A 43 13.49 40.79 -0.22
CA ALA A 43 12.67 40.88 0.99
C ALA A 43 13.20 41.99 1.89
N GLN A 44 12.27 42.77 2.46
CA GLN A 44 12.58 43.96 3.29
C GLN A 44 12.32 43.73 4.77
N GLU A 45 11.50 42.75 5.12
CA GLU A 45 11.10 42.48 6.49
C GLU A 45 11.11 40.99 6.84
N ASN A 46 11.19 40.70 8.13
CA ASN A 46 11.08 39.37 8.70
C ASN A 46 12.03 38.33 8.10
N MET A 47 13.24 38.74 7.77
CA MET A 47 14.28 37.83 7.29
C MET A 47 14.58 36.78 8.35
N LYS A 48 14.38 35.51 8.00
CA LYS A 48 14.71 34.34 8.83
C LYS A 48 15.48 33.35 8.01
N THR A 49 16.44 32.72 8.62
CA THR A 49 17.15 31.58 8.06
C THR A 49 17.20 30.46 9.08
N GLY A 50 17.33 29.25 8.63
CA GLY A 50 17.59 28.10 9.47
C GLY A 50 18.32 27.05 8.66
N ASP A 51 19.08 26.23 9.35
CA ASP A 51 19.83 25.14 8.78
C ASP A 51 19.61 23.85 9.57
N GLY A 52 19.98 22.73 8.98
CA GLY A 52 19.98 21.45 9.64
C GLY A 52 21.00 20.54 8.98
N TYR A 53 21.66 19.75 9.79
CA TYR A 53 22.60 18.73 9.34
C TYR A 53 22.35 17.43 10.08
N TRP A 54 22.29 16.34 9.34
CA TRP A 54 22.22 14.99 9.91
C TRP A 54 22.90 13.98 8.98
N ASN A 55 23.35 12.90 9.58
CA ASN A 55 24.01 11.83 8.85
C ASN A 55 23.63 10.45 9.38
N ARG A 56 23.78 9.46 8.52
CA ARG A 56 23.69 8.05 8.90
C ARG A 56 24.79 7.26 8.18
N ALA A 57 25.16 6.14 8.75
CA ALA A 57 26.06 5.20 8.11
C ALA A 57 25.56 3.77 8.30
N THR A 58 25.74 2.96 7.26
CA THR A 58 25.55 1.51 7.31
C THR A 58 26.83 0.82 6.84
N ALA A 59 27.12 -0.32 7.45
CA ALA A 59 28.25 -1.16 7.07
C ALA A 59 27.81 -2.62 7.10
N GLY A 60 28.31 -3.41 6.18
CA GLY A 60 27.95 -4.83 6.13
C GLY A 60 29.08 -5.71 5.60
N TYR A 61 29.23 -6.87 6.19
CA TYR A 61 30.05 -7.96 5.70
C TYR A 61 29.12 -9.05 5.16
N PHE A 62 29.47 -9.62 4.02
CA PHE A 62 28.64 -10.67 3.46
C PHE A 62 29.47 -11.77 2.84
N ALA A 63 28.90 -12.98 2.88
CA ALA A 63 29.42 -14.15 2.17
C ALA A 63 28.29 -14.87 1.45
N ARG A 64 28.59 -15.40 0.26
CA ARG A 64 27.69 -16.20 -0.56
C ARG A 64 28.40 -17.45 -1.02
N LEU A 65 27.72 -18.57 -0.90
CA LEU A 65 28.13 -19.86 -1.46
C LEU A 65 27.04 -20.30 -2.44
N ASN A 66 27.43 -20.50 -3.70
CA ASN A 66 26.57 -21.14 -4.68
C ASN A 66 27.13 -22.53 -4.99
N TYR A 67 26.26 -23.49 -5.09
CA TYR A 67 26.58 -24.87 -5.50
C TYR A 67 25.59 -25.36 -6.55
N ASP A 68 26.11 -25.98 -7.59
CA ASP A 68 25.36 -26.58 -8.69
C ASP A 68 25.93 -27.94 -8.99
N TYR A 69 25.08 -28.94 -9.03
CA TYR A 69 25.39 -30.30 -9.46
C TYR A 69 24.66 -30.59 -10.76
N ASP A 70 25.40 -30.63 -11.87
CA ASP A 70 24.94 -30.99 -13.23
C ASP A 70 23.73 -30.15 -13.70
N GLY A 71 23.53 -28.95 -13.15
CA GLY A 71 22.33 -28.13 -13.38
C GLY A 71 21.04 -28.79 -12.89
N LYS A 72 21.11 -29.86 -12.10
CA LYS A 72 19.97 -30.59 -11.51
C LYS A 72 19.63 -30.07 -10.15
N TYR A 73 20.62 -30.02 -9.25
CA TYR A 73 20.47 -29.59 -7.87
C TYR A 73 21.24 -28.31 -7.68
N LEU A 74 20.51 -27.27 -7.31
CA LEU A 74 21.02 -25.94 -7.11
C LEU A 74 20.86 -25.57 -5.65
N ALA A 75 21.90 -25.02 -5.03
CA ALA A 75 21.86 -24.52 -3.67
C ALA A 75 22.60 -23.18 -3.58
N GLU A 76 22.01 -22.23 -2.87
CA GLU A 76 22.66 -20.97 -2.53
C GLU A 76 22.50 -20.71 -1.04
N PHE A 77 23.58 -20.34 -0.39
CA PHE A 77 23.60 -19.88 0.98
C PHE A 77 24.21 -18.48 1.02
N ASN A 78 23.51 -17.54 1.64
CA ASN A 78 24.00 -16.20 1.89
C ASN A 78 23.97 -15.92 3.39
N ILE A 79 24.94 -15.17 3.87
CA ILE A 79 24.96 -14.64 5.21
C ILE A 79 25.46 -13.19 5.17
N ARG A 80 24.78 -12.32 5.90
CA ARG A 80 25.15 -10.92 6.06
C ARG A 80 25.23 -10.57 7.54
N TYR A 81 26.21 -9.73 7.87
CA TYR A 81 26.36 -9.13 9.19
C TYR A 81 26.36 -7.63 8.98
N ASP A 82 25.21 -7.01 9.21
CA ASP A 82 24.97 -5.60 8.90
C ASP A 82 24.86 -4.75 10.17
N GLY A 83 25.45 -3.55 10.12
CA GLY A 83 25.40 -2.57 11.18
C GLY A 83 24.85 -1.23 10.71
N SER A 84 24.08 -0.54 11.58
CA SER A 84 23.50 0.77 11.31
C SER A 84 23.78 1.74 12.44
N SER A 85 24.17 2.98 12.09
CA SER A 85 24.39 4.06 13.08
C SER A 85 23.10 4.50 13.78
N ARG A 86 21.92 4.04 13.32
CA ARG A 86 20.61 4.32 13.94
C ARG A 86 20.41 3.61 15.27
N PHE A 87 21.28 2.66 15.63
CA PHE A 87 21.17 1.89 16.86
C PHE A 87 22.39 2.09 17.75
N LEU A 88 22.19 1.96 19.05
CA LEU A 88 23.29 1.97 20.02
C LEU A 88 24.24 0.80 19.77
N SER A 89 25.48 0.93 20.24
CA SER A 89 26.57 0.00 19.95
C SER A 89 26.22 -1.47 20.18
N ASN A 90 25.46 -1.76 21.23
CA ASN A 90 25.09 -3.13 21.62
C ASN A 90 24.01 -3.75 20.68
N ASN A 91 23.20 -2.93 20.02
CA ASN A 91 22.09 -3.38 19.17
C ASN A 91 22.30 -3.00 17.70
N ARG A 92 23.49 -2.51 17.37
CA ARG A 92 23.81 -1.96 16.05
C ARG A 92 23.92 -3.02 14.98
N TRP A 93 24.47 -4.19 15.32
CA TRP A 93 24.84 -5.24 14.40
C TRP A 93 23.88 -6.43 14.49
N ALA A 94 23.47 -6.96 13.34
CA ALA A 94 22.61 -8.13 13.27
C ALA A 94 22.99 -9.05 12.12
N TRP A 95 22.63 -10.35 12.25
CA TRP A 95 22.85 -11.38 11.24
C TRP A 95 21.59 -11.62 10.43
N PHE A 96 21.79 -11.71 9.10
CA PHE A 96 20.71 -11.96 8.14
C PHE A 96 21.09 -13.11 7.21
N PRO A 97 20.79 -14.37 7.58
CA PRO A 97 21.03 -15.53 6.75
C PRO A 97 19.93 -15.72 5.71
N SER A 98 20.28 -16.35 4.58
CA SER A 98 19.29 -16.86 3.62
C SER A 98 19.81 -18.13 2.94
N VAL A 99 18.87 -19.00 2.55
CA VAL A 99 19.13 -20.22 1.81
C VAL A 99 18.10 -20.37 0.69
N SER A 100 18.53 -20.79 -0.48
CA SER A 100 17.65 -21.21 -1.56
C SER A 100 18.10 -22.55 -2.15
N LEU A 101 17.10 -23.35 -2.51
CA LEU A 101 17.27 -24.65 -3.11
C LEU A 101 16.49 -24.71 -4.42
N GLY A 102 17.05 -25.33 -5.43
CA GLY A 102 16.40 -25.57 -6.70
C GLY A 102 16.64 -27.02 -7.18
N TRP A 103 15.57 -27.65 -7.63
CA TRP A 103 15.63 -28.95 -8.25
C TRP A 103 15.08 -28.90 -9.66
N ASN A 104 15.92 -29.08 -10.64
CA ASN A 104 15.54 -29.12 -12.04
C ASN A 104 15.17 -30.58 -12.43
N MET A 105 13.90 -30.90 -12.19
CA MET A 105 13.37 -32.25 -12.47
C MET A 105 13.45 -32.62 -13.94
N ALA A 106 13.38 -31.66 -14.86
CA ALA A 106 13.48 -31.94 -16.30
C ALA A 106 14.83 -32.55 -16.72
N ARG A 107 15.86 -32.46 -15.87
CA ARG A 107 17.18 -33.06 -16.11
C ARG A 107 17.33 -34.44 -15.49
N GLU A 108 16.32 -34.99 -14.84
CA GLU A 108 16.36 -36.32 -14.23
C GLU A 108 16.00 -37.39 -15.24
N LYS A 109 16.61 -38.60 -15.07
CA LYS A 109 16.36 -39.72 -15.96
C LYS A 109 14.90 -40.17 -16.01
N PHE A 110 14.19 -40.11 -14.86
CA PHE A 110 12.77 -40.45 -14.82
C PHE A 110 11.88 -39.48 -15.60
N PHE A 111 12.38 -38.28 -15.89
CA PHE A 111 11.66 -37.26 -16.65
C PHE A 111 11.85 -37.38 -18.17
N GLU A 112 12.80 -38.23 -18.59
CA GLU A 112 13.14 -38.40 -20.00
C GLU A 112 11.95 -38.70 -20.93
N PRO A 113 10.93 -39.47 -20.54
CA PRO A 113 9.75 -39.71 -21.38
C PRO A 113 8.95 -38.43 -21.66
N LEU A 114 9.04 -37.41 -20.79
CA LEU A 114 8.33 -36.13 -20.91
C LEU A 114 9.20 -35.04 -21.57
N SER A 115 10.47 -35.30 -21.82
CA SER A 115 11.44 -34.30 -22.32
C SER A 115 11.08 -33.71 -23.68
N ASN A 116 10.35 -34.44 -24.54
CA ASN A 116 9.83 -33.93 -25.82
C ASN A 116 8.73 -32.89 -25.65
N ALA A 117 7.98 -32.94 -24.54
CA ALA A 117 6.89 -32.02 -24.28
C ALA A 117 7.31 -30.90 -23.31
N ILE A 118 8.11 -31.23 -22.30
CA ILE A 118 8.50 -30.30 -21.21
C ILE A 118 10.02 -30.13 -21.23
N SER A 119 10.48 -28.93 -21.59
CA SER A 119 11.92 -28.61 -21.66
C SER A 119 12.47 -28.14 -20.31
N THR A 120 11.65 -27.59 -19.45
CA THR A 120 12.04 -27.14 -18.11
C THR A 120 10.93 -27.42 -17.12
N PHE A 121 11.28 -28.07 -16.02
CA PHE A 121 10.45 -28.19 -14.84
C PHE A 121 11.35 -28.12 -13.62
N LYS A 122 11.34 -26.95 -12.96
CA LYS A 122 12.19 -26.64 -11.83
C LYS A 122 11.35 -26.27 -10.63
N ILE A 123 11.56 -26.92 -9.50
CA ILE A 123 10.97 -26.55 -8.20
C ILE A 123 12.00 -25.72 -7.44
N ARG A 124 11.53 -24.67 -6.80
CA ARG A 124 12.32 -23.74 -5.99
C ARG A 124 11.76 -23.64 -4.59
N ALA A 125 12.64 -23.51 -3.61
CA ALA A 125 12.28 -23.17 -2.24
C ALA A 125 13.34 -22.24 -1.68
N SER A 126 12.92 -21.18 -1.01
CA SER A 126 13.83 -20.28 -0.33
C SER A 126 13.30 -19.83 1.04
N TRP A 127 14.23 -19.55 1.92
CA TRP A 127 14.02 -18.92 3.19
C TRP A 127 15.11 -17.89 3.42
N GLY A 128 14.74 -16.72 3.95
CA GLY A 128 15.75 -15.70 4.25
C GLY A 128 15.25 -14.65 5.20
N GLN A 129 16.20 -13.97 5.81
CA GLN A 129 16.00 -12.83 6.69
C GLN A 129 16.68 -11.60 6.12
N LEU A 130 16.01 -10.44 6.23
CA LEU A 130 16.52 -9.13 5.87
C LEU A 130 16.29 -8.17 7.04
N GLY A 131 17.27 -7.32 7.31
CA GLY A 131 17.13 -6.23 8.26
C GLY A 131 16.48 -5.01 7.60
N ASN A 132 15.54 -4.40 8.28
CA ASN A 132 14.94 -3.14 7.89
C ASN A 132 15.24 -2.06 8.93
N THR A 133 15.67 -0.90 8.46
CA THR A 133 15.91 0.31 9.26
C THR A 133 15.21 1.53 8.69
N SER A 134 14.49 1.38 7.56
CA SER A 134 13.86 2.52 6.90
C SER A 134 12.67 3.02 7.72
N SER A 135 12.55 4.34 7.79
CA SER A 135 11.41 5.05 8.29
C SER A 135 10.70 5.75 7.14
N LYS A 136 9.39 5.86 7.20
CA LYS A 136 8.58 6.57 6.20
C LYS A 136 8.98 8.05 6.09
N TYR A 137 9.37 8.64 7.21
CA TYR A 137 9.77 10.06 7.29
C TYR A 137 11.21 10.10 7.77
N GLU A 138 12.17 10.27 6.88
CA GLU A 138 13.59 10.41 7.25
C GLU A 138 13.81 11.73 8.00
N THR A 139 13.26 11.84 9.19
CA THR A 139 13.40 12.98 10.10
C THR A 139 14.63 12.81 10.98
N PHE A 140 15.08 13.89 11.60
CA PHE A 140 16.16 13.86 12.59
C PHE A 140 15.94 12.77 13.66
N TRP A 141 14.70 12.59 14.13
CA TRP A 141 14.32 11.58 15.14
C TRP A 141 14.53 10.15 14.66
N ASP A 142 14.38 9.90 13.37
CA ASP A 142 14.60 8.58 12.79
C ASP A 142 16.09 8.27 12.63
N TRP A 143 16.95 9.29 12.57
CA TRP A 143 18.39 9.14 12.43
C TRP A 143 19.10 8.93 13.76
N TYR A 144 18.57 9.56 14.82
CA TYR A 144 19.15 9.53 16.18
C TYR A 144 18.13 9.20 17.26
N PRO A 145 17.41 8.06 17.17
CA PRO A 145 16.29 7.74 18.05
C PRO A 145 16.68 7.52 19.52
N PHE A 146 17.97 7.43 19.81
CA PHE A 146 18.53 7.19 21.13
C PHE A 146 19.10 8.44 21.81
N TYR A 147 19.07 9.61 21.15
CA TYR A 147 19.46 10.87 21.79
C TYR A 147 18.26 11.53 22.48
N GLN A 148 18.45 11.85 23.74
CA GLN A 148 17.49 12.69 24.46
C GLN A 148 17.61 14.13 23.96
N GLN A 149 16.49 14.69 23.59
CA GLN A 149 16.43 16.10 23.20
C GLN A 149 15.55 16.88 24.17
N GLN A 150 16.01 18.08 24.48
CA GLN A 150 15.28 19.03 25.29
C GLN A 150 14.75 20.15 24.39
N GLY A 151 13.44 20.24 24.27
CA GLY A 151 12.80 21.34 23.56
C GLY A 151 13.00 22.66 24.32
N THR A 152 13.44 23.68 23.61
CA THR A 152 13.50 25.05 24.13
C THR A 152 12.54 25.94 23.35
N GLY A 153 11.95 26.92 24.01
CA GLY A 153 11.01 27.84 23.41
C GLY A 153 10.69 29.01 24.33
N THR A 154 9.76 29.83 23.90
CA THR A 154 9.19 30.89 24.73
C THR A 154 7.80 30.46 25.22
N ALA A 155 7.43 30.81 26.43
CA ALA A 155 6.13 30.49 27.00
C ALA A 155 4.98 30.97 26.10
N ASN A 156 4.07 30.05 25.75
CA ASN A 156 2.98 30.35 24.81
C ASN A 156 1.79 31.08 25.44
N SER A 157 1.67 31.09 26.74
CA SER A 157 0.51 31.69 27.43
C SER A 157 0.90 32.43 28.66
N GLY A 158 0.52 33.69 28.74
CA GLY A 158 0.32 34.49 29.95
C GLY A 158 1.49 34.63 30.94
N TRP A 159 2.54 33.87 30.80
CA TRP A 159 3.66 33.91 31.74
C TRP A 159 4.69 34.92 31.24
N LEU A 160 4.62 36.10 31.85
CA LEU A 160 5.49 37.24 31.55
C LEU A 160 6.34 37.57 32.79
N ILE A 161 7.64 37.77 32.61
CA ILE A 161 8.50 38.39 33.60
C ILE A 161 8.99 39.73 33.04
N ASP A 162 8.72 40.82 33.73
CA ASP A 162 8.99 42.18 33.29
C ASP A 162 8.43 42.51 31.89
N GLY A 163 7.24 41.99 31.57
CA GLY A 163 6.59 42.21 30.28
C GLY A 163 7.17 41.36 29.13
N GLN A 164 8.13 40.53 29.38
CA GLN A 164 8.77 39.64 28.40
C GLN A 164 8.33 38.18 28.57
N ARG A 165 8.15 37.47 27.46
CA ARG A 165 7.94 36.02 27.49
C ARG A 165 9.21 35.33 27.94
N VAL A 166 9.11 34.48 28.94
CA VAL A 166 10.27 33.71 29.44
C VAL A 166 10.64 32.57 28.51
N ASN A 167 11.92 32.32 28.41
CA ASN A 167 12.43 31.12 27.75
C ASN A 167 12.10 29.92 28.64
N THR A 168 11.56 28.90 28.00
CA THR A 168 11.19 27.63 28.64
C THR A 168 12.00 26.49 28.06
N ALA A 169 12.26 25.48 28.87
CA ALA A 169 12.80 24.21 28.42
C ALA A 169 11.84 23.11 28.89
N SER A 170 11.49 22.21 27.98
CA SER A 170 10.68 21.03 28.31
C SER A 170 11.55 19.96 28.97
N LEU A 171 10.91 19.05 29.73
CA LEU A 171 11.59 17.84 30.15
C LEU A 171 12.02 17.03 28.91
N PRO A 172 13.24 16.47 28.87
CA PRO A 172 13.64 15.64 27.77
C PRO A 172 12.78 14.37 27.69
N GLY A 173 12.39 13.95 26.47
CA GLY A 173 11.69 12.70 26.27
C GLY A 173 12.53 11.49 26.70
N ILE A 174 11.88 10.41 27.11
CA ILE A 174 12.55 9.13 27.38
C ILE A 174 12.90 8.50 26.03
N VAL A 175 14.12 7.97 25.92
CA VAL A 175 14.59 7.25 24.73
C VAL A 175 14.72 5.75 25.03
N ASN A 176 14.50 4.93 24.01
CA ASN A 176 14.66 3.50 24.11
C ASN A 176 16.09 3.07 23.75
N SER A 177 16.85 2.63 24.73
CA SER A 177 18.22 2.14 24.53
C SER A 177 18.29 0.72 23.93
N THR A 178 17.17 -0.01 23.88
CA THR A 178 17.10 -1.39 23.37
C THR A 178 16.59 -1.47 21.94
N MET A 179 16.29 -0.35 21.29
CA MET A 179 15.83 -0.32 19.91
C MET A 179 16.84 -1.01 18.97
N THR A 180 16.34 -1.85 18.07
CA THR A 180 17.14 -2.65 17.15
C THR A 180 16.47 -2.82 15.80
N TRP A 181 17.05 -3.62 14.94
CA TRP A 181 16.57 -3.94 13.61
C TRP A 181 15.17 -4.56 13.60
N GLU A 182 14.35 -4.12 12.68
CA GLU A 182 13.18 -4.89 12.25
C GLU A 182 13.66 -6.03 11.34
N THR A 183 13.14 -7.24 11.53
CA THR A 183 13.53 -8.41 10.76
C THR A 183 12.41 -8.85 9.83
N VAL A 184 12.68 -8.85 8.52
CA VAL A 184 11.77 -9.39 7.51
C VAL A 184 12.18 -10.81 7.19
N GLU A 185 11.39 -11.79 7.63
CA GLU A 185 11.56 -13.21 7.33
C GLU A 185 10.63 -13.61 6.20
N THR A 186 11.16 -14.21 5.14
CA THR A 186 10.39 -14.66 3.99
C THR A 186 10.62 -16.14 3.72
N TRP A 187 9.54 -16.89 3.55
CA TRP A 187 9.47 -18.21 2.95
C TRP A 187 8.88 -18.08 1.57
N ASP A 188 9.45 -18.78 0.60
CA ASP A 188 9.00 -18.80 -0.78
C ASP A 188 9.13 -20.20 -1.34
N ILE A 189 8.10 -20.70 -2.04
CA ILE A 189 8.07 -21.98 -2.72
C ILE A 189 7.42 -21.77 -4.07
N GLY A 190 8.10 -22.19 -5.14
CA GLY A 190 7.60 -21.99 -6.49
C GLY A 190 8.08 -23.03 -7.47
N PHE A 191 7.57 -22.92 -8.69
CA PHE A 191 8.04 -23.72 -9.82
C PHE A 191 8.13 -22.90 -11.10
N ASP A 192 9.04 -23.33 -11.98
CA ASP A 192 9.21 -22.84 -13.35
C ASP A 192 8.93 -23.98 -14.32
N LEU A 193 8.04 -23.76 -15.27
CA LEU A 193 7.69 -24.68 -16.34
C LEU A 193 7.93 -24.04 -17.70
N ALA A 194 8.58 -24.79 -18.60
CA ALA A 194 8.58 -24.50 -20.03
C ALA A 194 8.26 -25.77 -20.80
N ALA A 195 7.29 -25.69 -21.71
CA ALA A 195 6.79 -26.84 -22.45
C ALA A 195 6.53 -26.51 -23.94
N PHE A 196 6.34 -27.56 -24.76
CA PHE A 196 6.01 -27.47 -26.18
C PHE A 196 7.02 -26.63 -26.97
N ASN A 197 8.32 -26.94 -26.83
CA ASN A 197 9.41 -26.16 -27.41
C ASN A 197 9.42 -24.69 -26.94
N ASN A 198 9.19 -24.46 -25.63
CA ASN A 198 9.10 -23.16 -24.98
C ASN A 198 7.95 -22.25 -25.48
N ARG A 199 6.93 -22.85 -26.13
CA ARG A 199 5.72 -22.10 -26.48
C ARG A 199 4.91 -21.76 -25.23
N LEU A 200 4.77 -22.71 -24.31
CA LEU A 200 4.17 -22.52 -23.00
C LEU A 200 5.24 -22.25 -21.97
N THR A 201 5.09 -21.18 -21.21
CA THR A 201 5.84 -20.90 -19.97
C THR A 201 4.88 -20.68 -18.84
N ALA A 202 5.20 -21.19 -17.64
CA ALA A 202 4.44 -20.93 -16.44
C ALA A 202 5.39 -20.79 -15.25
N THR A 203 5.15 -19.80 -14.42
CA THR A 203 5.85 -19.58 -13.16
C THR A 203 4.79 -19.41 -12.08
N PHE A 204 4.97 -20.09 -10.97
CA PHE A 204 4.12 -19.95 -9.79
C PHE A 204 4.99 -19.83 -8.56
N ASP A 205 4.64 -18.88 -7.68
CA ASP A 205 5.27 -18.68 -6.39
C ASP A 205 4.20 -18.52 -5.31
N TRP A 206 4.42 -19.17 -4.19
CA TRP A 206 3.71 -18.94 -2.95
C TRP A 206 4.70 -18.43 -1.91
N TYR A 207 4.36 -17.35 -1.24
CA TYR A 207 5.24 -16.76 -0.25
C TYR A 207 4.52 -16.42 1.05
N ARG A 208 5.29 -16.40 2.13
CA ARG A 208 4.91 -15.87 3.42
C ARG A 208 6.03 -14.99 3.95
N ARG A 209 5.73 -13.71 4.07
CA ARG A 209 6.62 -12.71 4.64
C ARG A 209 6.13 -12.33 6.03
N THR A 210 6.99 -12.42 7.04
CA THR A 210 6.69 -11.97 8.41
C THR A 210 7.69 -10.89 8.77
N THR A 211 7.22 -9.67 9.00
CA THR A 211 8.02 -8.59 9.57
C THR A 211 7.90 -8.69 11.08
N LYS A 212 9.00 -8.98 11.74
CA LYS A 212 9.13 -9.15 13.20
C LYS A 212 9.79 -7.95 13.79
N ASP A 213 9.48 -7.69 15.06
CA ASP A 213 10.11 -6.63 15.84
C ASP A 213 9.99 -5.25 15.19
N MET A 214 8.85 -4.99 14.52
CA MET A 214 8.54 -3.67 13.96
C MET A 214 8.45 -2.65 15.09
N ILE A 215 8.92 -1.45 14.82
CA ILE A 215 8.81 -0.33 15.77
C ILE A 215 7.35 0.08 15.87
N GLY A 216 6.79 -0.15 17.04
CA GLY A 216 5.40 0.15 17.37
C GLY A 216 5.26 1.22 18.43
N PRO A 217 4.01 1.52 18.84
CA PRO A 217 3.74 2.48 19.90
C PRO A 217 4.32 2.00 21.22
N ALA A 218 4.62 2.97 22.07
CA ALA A 218 5.01 2.69 23.42
C ALA A 218 3.85 2.06 24.21
N PRO A 219 4.12 1.21 25.18
CA PRO A 219 3.11 0.82 26.16
C PRO A 219 2.59 2.06 26.88
N VAL A 220 1.30 2.08 27.19
CA VAL A 220 0.71 3.18 27.96
C VAL A 220 1.31 3.14 29.37
N LEU A 221 2.06 4.17 29.71
CA LEU A 221 2.61 4.36 31.05
C LEU A 221 1.74 5.33 31.86
N GLY A 222 1.76 5.19 33.16
CA GLY A 222 0.99 6.08 34.03
C GLY A 222 1.36 7.55 33.84
N SER A 223 0.36 8.43 33.89
CA SER A 223 0.53 9.89 33.72
C SER A 223 1.52 10.54 34.70
N MET A 224 1.84 9.86 35.79
CA MET A 224 2.86 10.29 36.74
C MET A 224 4.27 10.37 36.16
N LEU A 225 4.52 9.73 34.99
CA LEU A 225 5.81 9.77 34.32
C LEU A 225 6.14 11.19 33.80
N GLY A 226 5.13 12.00 33.49
CA GLY A 226 5.29 13.38 33.02
C GLY A 226 5.89 13.55 31.63
N THR A 227 6.08 12.47 30.89
CA THR A 227 6.61 12.44 29.52
C THR A 227 6.07 11.22 28.78
N ASP A 228 6.13 11.28 27.45
CA ASP A 228 5.70 10.17 26.58
C ASP A 228 6.67 8.98 26.68
N ALA A 229 6.11 7.78 26.66
CA ALA A 229 6.90 6.56 26.60
C ALA A 229 7.55 6.39 25.21
N PRO A 230 8.78 5.86 25.13
CA PRO A 230 9.46 5.69 23.85
C PRO A 230 8.89 4.52 23.05
N LYS A 231 8.90 4.63 21.72
CA LYS A 231 8.59 3.52 20.81
C LYS A 231 9.50 2.32 21.06
N THR A 232 9.00 1.12 20.82
CA THR A 232 9.73 -0.14 21.03
C THR A 232 9.55 -1.09 19.85
N ASN A 233 10.40 -2.11 19.74
CA ASN A 233 10.26 -3.20 18.75
C ASN A 233 9.27 -4.25 19.29
N ASN A 234 7.97 -4.03 19.08
CA ASN A 234 6.90 -4.83 19.73
C ASN A 234 5.73 -5.23 18.78
N CYS A 235 5.86 -4.93 17.49
CA CYS A 235 4.83 -5.26 16.52
C CYS A 235 5.31 -6.32 15.54
N ASN A 236 4.39 -7.21 15.14
CA ASN A 236 4.65 -8.19 14.08
C ASN A 236 3.52 -8.18 13.06
N MET A 237 3.88 -8.24 11.80
CA MET A 237 2.93 -8.31 10.68
C MET A 237 3.27 -9.49 9.76
N ARG A 238 2.28 -10.11 9.17
CA ARG A 238 2.45 -11.20 8.20
C ARG A 238 1.70 -10.89 6.93
N THR A 239 2.41 -11.01 5.81
CA THR A 239 1.83 -11.02 4.47
C THR A 239 1.98 -12.41 3.89
N SER A 240 0.90 -13.02 3.43
CA SER A 240 0.91 -14.27 2.68
C SER A 240 0.28 -14.03 1.32
N GLY A 241 0.89 -14.55 0.27
CA GLY A 241 0.43 -14.34 -1.09
C GLY A 241 0.90 -15.42 -2.04
N TRP A 242 0.45 -15.31 -3.27
CA TRP A 242 0.87 -16.14 -4.39
C TRP A 242 0.88 -15.30 -5.68
N GLU A 243 1.70 -15.73 -6.62
CA GLU A 243 1.88 -15.11 -7.94
C GLU A 243 1.88 -16.19 -9.01
N LEU A 244 1.18 -15.95 -10.10
CA LEU A 244 1.09 -16.83 -11.25
C LEU A 244 1.36 -16.04 -12.52
N GLU A 245 2.29 -16.50 -13.34
CA GLU A 245 2.50 -16.00 -14.69
C GLU A 245 2.37 -17.17 -15.66
N ILE A 246 1.59 -17.00 -16.75
CA ILE A 246 1.46 -17.95 -17.85
C ILE A 246 1.71 -17.21 -19.15
N GLY A 247 2.63 -17.73 -19.95
CA GLY A 247 2.93 -17.24 -21.28
C GLY A 247 2.70 -18.30 -22.35
N TRP A 248 2.09 -17.91 -23.46
CA TRP A 248 2.02 -18.72 -24.65
C TRP A 248 2.51 -17.92 -25.85
N ARG A 249 3.44 -18.45 -26.64
CA ARG A 249 3.91 -17.88 -27.88
C ARG A 249 4.00 -18.94 -28.95
N ASP A 250 3.43 -18.64 -30.13
CA ASP A 250 3.49 -19.56 -31.23
C ASP A 250 3.54 -18.81 -32.58
N GLN A 251 3.81 -19.55 -33.64
CA GLN A 251 3.84 -19.05 -35.00
C GLN A 251 3.17 -20.05 -35.94
N ILE A 252 2.21 -19.57 -36.73
CA ILE A 252 1.54 -20.33 -37.77
C ILE A 252 1.87 -19.64 -39.08
N GLN A 253 2.77 -20.24 -39.88
CA GLN A 253 3.33 -19.62 -41.08
C GLN A 253 3.90 -18.21 -40.78
N ASP A 254 3.37 -17.17 -41.41
CA ASP A 254 3.79 -15.78 -41.21
C ASP A 254 3.11 -15.08 -40.02
N PHE A 255 2.10 -15.72 -39.39
CA PHE A 255 1.38 -15.19 -38.27
C PHE A 255 2.02 -15.59 -36.96
N LYS A 256 2.53 -14.61 -36.20
CA LYS A 256 3.09 -14.79 -34.85
C LYS A 256 2.09 -14.22 -33.84
N TYR A 257 1.90 -14.92 -32.73
CA TYR A 257 1.05 -14.42 -31.67
C TYR A 257 1.59 -14.82 -30.29
N GLY A 258 1.26 -14.00 -29.32
CA GLY A 258 1.63 -14.20 -27.93
C GLY A 258 0.52 -13.80 -26.99
N VAL A 259 0.43 -14.52 -25.88
CA VAL A 259 -0.44 -14.22 -24.75
C VAL A 259 0.42 -14.31 -23.49
N ARG A 260 0.42 -13.29 -22.64
CA ARG A 260 1.00 -13.35 -21.30
C ARG A 260 -0.04 -12.90 -20.30
N PHE A 261 -0.33 -13.77 -19.37
CA PHE A 261 -1.26 -13.56 -18.29
C PHE A 261 -0.53 -13.62 -16.96
N ASN A 262 -0.76 -12.66 -16.08
CA ASN A 262 -0.31 -12.72 -14.70
C ASN A 262 -1.48 -12.46 -13.75
N LEU A 263 -1.45 -13.13 -12.62
CA LEU A 263 -2.44 -12.99 -11.55
C LEU A 263 -1.73 -13.15 -10.21
N SER A 264 -1.93 -12.21 -9.31
CA SER A 264 -1.37 -12.28 -7.96
C SER A 264 -2.38 -11.89 -6.91
N ASP A 265 -2.20 -12.45 -5.73
CA ASP A 265 -3.03 -12.11 -4.58
C ASP A 265 -2.22 -12.17 -3.29
N ASN A 266 -2.49 -11.25 -2.37
CA ASN A 266 -1.90 -11.27 -1.03
C ASN A 266 -2.83 -10.71 0.02
N LYS A 267 -2.59 -11.14 1.27
CA LYS A 267 -3.23 -10.63 2.48
C LYS A 267 -2.18 -10.30 3.53
N SER A 268 -2.31 -9.13 4.13
CA SER A 268 -1.49 -8.70 5.26
C SER A 268 -2.32 -8.70 6.54
N LYS A 269 -1.76 -9.28 7.60
CA LYS A 269 -2.42 -9.44 8.90
C LYS A 269 -1.48 -9.04 10.02
N ILE A 270 -1.99 -8.27 10.97
CA ILE A 270 -1.28 -7.95 12.21
C ILE A 270 -1.25 -9.22 13.08
N ILE A 271 -0.06 -9.66 13.46
CA ILE A 271 0.13 -10.86 14.29
C ILE A 271 0.23 -10.49 15.76
N SER A 272 0.97 -9.41 16.04
CA SER A 272 1.16 -8.90 17.38
C SER A 272 1.18 -7.38 17.36
N TYR A 273 0.43 -6.78 18.25
CA TYR A 273 0.37 -5.35 18.47
C TYR A 273 0.25 -5.10 19.99
N PRO A 274 0.97 -4.14 20.59
CA PRO A 274 1.22 -4.08 22.03
C PRO A 274 0.02 -3.69 22.91
N PHE A 275 -1.09 -3.32 22.33
CA PHE A 275 -2.26 -2.92 23.09
C PHE A 275 -3.20 -4.09 23.34
N ASP A 276 -3.03 -4.81 24.43
CA ASP A 276 -4.03 -5.71 24.99
C ASP A 276 -4.81 -4.98 26.11
N GLY A 277 -5.97 -4.56 25.78
CA GLY A 277 -7.20 -4.46 26.56
C GLY A 277 -7.29 -3.56 27.79
N GLU A 278 -6.29 -3.36 28.61
CA GLU A 278 -6.55 -2.79 29.94
C GLU A 278 -6.34 -1.27 30.05
N PHE A 279 -5.56 -0.64 29.18
CA PHE A 279 -5.32 0.82 29.15
C PHE A 279 -5.21 1.45 27.76
N GLY A 280 -5.35 0.69 26.70
CA GLY A 280 -5.36 1.17 25.33
C GLY A 280 -6.54 0.59 24.59
N ASN A 281 -7.60 1.35 24.39
CA ASN A 281 -8.71 0.97 23.53
C ASN A 281 -8.18 0.69 22.15
N GLN A 282 -8.06 -0.58 21.78
CA GLN A 282 -7.84 -0.97 20.40
C GLN A 282 -9.12 -0.68 19.64
N GLY A 283 -9.22 0.58 19.20
CA GLY A 283 -10.29 0.97 18.33
C GLY A 283 -10.26 0.09 17.08
N ILE A 284 -11.42 -0.32 16.61
CA ILE A 284 -11.56 -1.08 15.36
C ILE A 284 -10.94 -0.35 14.15
N TYR A 285 -10.75 0.96 14.23
CA TYR A 285 -10.09 1.78 13.23
C TYR A 285 -8.54 1.77 13.36
N GLY A 286 -8.01 1.46 14.56
CA GLY A 286 -6.59 1.29 14.82
C GLY A 286 -6.04 -0.08 14.39
N TYR A 287 -4.84 -0.43 14.86
CA TYR A 287 -4.25 -1.76 14.69
C TYR A 287 -4.56 -2.64 15.91
N TYR A 288 -4.86 -3.91 15.68
CA TYR A 288 -5.11 -4.90 16.71
C TYR A 288 -4.67 -6.29 16.27
N ASN A 289 -4.50 -7.20 17.23
CA ASN A 289 -4.12 -8.58 16.97
C ASN A 289 -5.15 -9.28 16.10
N GLY A 290 -4.71 -9.75 14.95
CA GLY A 290 -5.59 -10.44 14.01
C GLY A 290 -6.23 -9.56 12.94
N LYS A 291 -6.05 -8.22 12.96
CA LYS A 291 -6.56 -7.31 11.93
C LYS A 291 -5.98 -7.64 10.56
N GLU A 292 -6.83 -7.77 9.54
CA GLU A 292 -6.40 -7.72 8.15
C GLU A 292 -6.24 -6.25 7.74
N LEU A 293 -5.14 -5.89 7.08
CA LEU A 293 -4.97 -4.52 6.58
C LEU A 293 -6.06 -4.21 5.56
N GLY A 294 -6.59 -3.00 5.63
CA GLY A 294 -7.64 -2.53 4.74
C GLY A 294 -9.06 -2.89 5.18
N GLU A 295 -9.28 -3.48 6.36
CA GLU A 295 -10.62 -3.72 6.88
C GLU A 295 -11.42 -2.41 7.00
N LEU A 296 -12.65 -2.43 6.51
CA LEU A 296 -13.62 -1.36 6.60
C LEU A 296 -14.74 -1.76 7.55
N TRP A 297 -15.00 -0.88 8.52
CA TRP A 297 -16.08 -1.03 9.49
C TRP A 297 -17.16 0.00 9.22
N GLY A 298 -18.43 -0.41 9.37
CA GLY A 298 -19.55 0.48 9.16
C GLY A 298 -20.86 -0.14 9.62
N TYR A 299 -21.91 0.64 9.53
CA TYR A 299 -23.26 0.26 9.92
C TYR A 299 -23.96 -0.56 8.85
N THR A 300 -25.05 -1.22 9.25
CA THR A 300 -25.99 -1.88 8.33
C THR A 300 -27.10 -0.90 7.97
N SER A 301 -27.31 -0.69 6.67
CA SER A 301 -28.45 0.05 6.14
C SER A 301 -29.53 -0.90 5.62
N VAL A 302 -30.80 -0.54 5.84
CA VAL A 302 -31.98 -1.30 5.36
C VAL A 302 -32.74 -0.50 4.28
N GLY A 303 -32.09 0.51 3.68
CA GLY A 303 -32.68 1.38 2.67
C GLY A 303 -33.12 2.72 3.21
N LEU A 304 -33.84 3.49 2.39
CA LEU A 304 -34.34 4.82 2.71
C LEU A 304 -35.78 4.71 3.23
N ALA A 305 -36.13 5.53 4.21
CA ALA A 305 -37.50 5.63 4.68
C ALA A 305 -38.41 6.27 3.62
N GLN A 306 -39.56 5.68 3.34
CA GLN A 306 -40.47 6.14 2.29
C GLN A 306 -41.48 7.16 2.79
N SER A 307 -41.75 7.21 4.13
CA SER A 307 -42.59 8.21 4.77
C SER A 307 -42.08 8.59 6.15
N ASP A 308 -42.58 9.70 6.68
CA ASP A 308 -42.26 10.13 8.04
C ASP A 308 -42.81 9.14 9.10
N GLU A 309 -43.95 8.51 8.81
CA GLU A 309 -44.55 7.49 9.67
C GLU A 309 -43.66 6.24 9.73
N GLU A 310 -43.15 5.77 8.59
CA GLU A 310 -42.21 4.64 8.51
C GLU A 310 -40.92 4.95 9.32
N MET A 311 -40.35 6.12 9.13
CA MET A 311 -39.16 6.52 9.89
C MET A 311 -39.45 6.59 11.38
N LYS A 312 -40.60 7.14 11.79
CA LYS A 312 -40.98 7.23 13.20
C LYS A 312 -41.14 5.85 13.83
N GLU A 313 -41.77 4.92 13.11
CA GLU A 313 -41.91 3.52 13.55
C GLU A 313 -40.52 2.86 13.65
N TRP A 314 -39.68 3.01 12.63
CA TRP A 314 -38.31 2.47 12.61
C TRP A 314 -37.48 2.93 13.82
N LEU A 315 -37.56 4.18 14.17
CA LEU A 315 -36.82 4.78 15.29
C LEU A 315 -37.26 4.28 16.67
N THR A 316 -38.36 3.54 16.78
CA THR A 316 -38.78 2.94 18.07
C THR A 316 -37.81 1.85 18.54
N SER A 317 -37.11 1.20 17.60
CA SER A 317 -36.21 0.06 17.88
C SER A 317 -34.82 0.23 17.22
N ASN A 318 -34.57 1.32 16.50
CA ASN A 318 -33.32 1.53 15.73
C ASN A 318 -32.95 3.00 15.72
N LYS A 319 -32.91 3.65 16.86
CA LYS A 319 -32.66 5.09 16.95
C LYS A 319 -31.17 5.37 16.94
N PRO A 320 -30.60 6.04 15.91
CA PRO A 320 -29.20 6.43 15.93
C PRO A 320 -28.90 7.42 17.04
N ASN A 321 -27.76 7.28 17.69
CA ASN A 321 -27.30 8.21 18.73
C ASN A 321 -26.65 9.48 18.16
N TRP A 322 -26.71 9.66 16.84
CA TRP A 322 -26.26 10.86 16.13
C TRP A 322 -27.36 11.41 15.22
N GLY A 323 -27.16 12.63 14.73
CA GLY A 323 -28.14 13.29 13.87
C GLY A 323 -29.41 13.71 14.61
N SER A 324 -30.28 14.39 13.89
CA SER A 324 -31.57 14.84 14.41
C SER A 324 -32.61 14.92 13.29
N LYS A 325 -33.88 15.05 13.66
CA LYS A 325 -34.98 15.27 12.70
C LYS A 325 -35.01 14.23 11.56
N TRP A 326 -34.94 12.96 11.96
CA TRP A 326 -35.06 11.85 11.03
C TRP A 326 -36.45 11.83 10.39
N GLN A 327 -36.52 11.66 9.05
CA GLN A 327 -37.75 11.77 8.26
C GLN A 327 -37.64 10.95 6.97
N ALA A 328 -38.67 10.99 6.14
CA ALA A 328 -38.69 10.37 4.83
C ALA A 328 -37.46 10.79 3.99
N GLY A 329 -36.87 9.81 3.30
CA GLY A 329 -35.63 9.97 2.51
C GLY A 329 -34.35 9.77 3.32
N ASP A 330 -34.42 9.59 4.63
CA ASP A 330 -33.24 9.27 5.45
C ASP A 330 -32.95 7.78 5.47
N VAL A 331 -31.68 7.44 5.72
CA VAL A 331 -31.18 6.07 5.82
C VAL A 331 -31.75 5.41 7.10
N LYS A 332 -32.29 4.22 6.93
CA LYS A 332 -32.69 3.33 8.04
C LYS A 332 -31.50 2.49 8.50
N TYR A 333 -30.80 2.96 9.54
CA TYR A 333 -29.72 2.20 10.17
C TYR A 333 -30.30 1.14 11.09
N LYS A 334 -29.68 -0.04 11.10
CA LYS A 334 -30.16 -1.19 11.86
C LYS A 334 -29.40 -1.36 13.18
N ASP A 335 -30.13 -1.48 14.28
CA ASP A 335 -29.62 -1.96 15.54
C ASP A 335 -29.28 -3.45 15.42
N LEU A 336 -28.03 -3.82 15.64
CA LEU A 336 -27.53 -5.20 15.61
C LEU A 336 -27.39 -5.78 17.02
N THR A 337 -27.33 -4.94 18.05
CA THR A 337 -27.18 -5.34 19.46
C THR A 337 -28.52 -5.62 20.13
N GLY A 338 -29.61 -5.05 19.61
CA GLY A 338 -30.95 -5.20 20.14
C GLY A 338 -31.27 -4.32 21.33
N GLU A 339 -30.51 -3.24 21.52
CA GLU A 339 -30.68 -2.29 22.64
C GLU A 339 -31.71 -1.18 22.33
N GLY A 340 -32.20 -1.10 21.09
CA GLY A 340 -33.15 -0.09 20.63
C GLY A 340 -32.45 1.21 20.12
N GLU A 341 -31.14 1.28 20.22
CA GLU A 341 -30.33 2.40 19.73
C GLU A 341 -29.24 1.89 18.80
N VAL A 342 -28.94 2.66 17.74
CA VAL A 342 -27.82 2.41 16.86
C VAL A 342 -26.62 3.20 17.32
N THR A 343 -25.55 2.53 17.73
CA THR A 343 -24.37 3.16 18.33
C THR A 343 -23.06 2.54 17.84
N PRO A 344 -21.94 3.28 17.86
CA PRO A 344 -20.62 2.70 17.62
C PRO A 344 -20.07 1.93 18.83
N GLY A 345 -20.83 1.84 19.94
CA GLY A 345 -20.33 1.37 21.22
C GLY A 345 -19.10 2.16 21.67
N ALA A 346 -18.09 1.48 22.20
CA ALA A 346 -16.80 2.07 22.49
C ALA A 346 -15.86 2.10 21.24
N SER A 347 -16.34 1.67 20.09
CA SER A 347 -15.55 1.48 18.86
C SER A 347 -14.33 0.57 19.06
N THR A 348 -14.44 -0.43 19.93
CA THR A 348 -13.41 -1.44 20.18
C THR A 348 -13.85 -2.81 19.66
N LEU A 349 -12.92 -3.75 19.57
CA LEU A 349 -13.26 -5.13 19.15
C LEU A 349 -14.26 -5.81 20.08
N GLU A 350 -14.19 -5.52 21.38
CA GLU A 350 -15.05 -6.13 22.39
C GLU A 350 -16.39 -5.40 22.50
N ASN A 351 -16.40 -4.11 22.18
CA ASN A 351 -17.59 -3.27 22.20
C ASN A 351 -17.59 -2.35 20.98
N HIS A 352 -17.97 -2.92 19.83
CA HIS A 352 -18.10 -2.17 18.57
C HIS A 352 -19.55 -1.71 18.29
N GLY A 353 -20.47 -1.93 19.23
CA GLY A 353 -21.87 -1.57 19.04
C GLY A 353 -22.43 -2.21 17.78
N ASP A 354 -23.11 -1.41 16.96
CA ASP A 354 -23.74 -1.83 15.70
C ASP A 354 -22.83 -1.79 14.48
N LEU A 355 -21.55 -1.52 14.69
CA LEU A 355 -20.55 -1.58 13.64
C LEU A 355 -20.20 -3.03 13.32
N LYS A 356 -20.05 -3.34 12.03
CA LYS A 356 -19.55 -4.63 11.54
C LYS A 356 -18.49 -4.41 10.46
N ARG A 357 -17.73 -5.46 10.15
CA ARG A 357 -16.85 -5.41 8.97
C ARG A 357 -17.71 -5.45 7.72
N ILE A 358 -17.70 -4.38 6.94
CA ILE A 358 -18.49 -4.23 5.72
C ILE A 358 -17.68 -4.47 4.44
N GLY A 359 -16.35 -4.38 4.49
CA GLY A 359 -15.50 -4.60 3.31
C GLY A 359 -14.02 -4.57 3.63
N ASN A 360 -13.22 -4.54 2.55
CA ASN A 360 -11.77 -4.39 2.62
C ASN A 360 -11.26 -3.59 1.41
N ASN A 361 -10.50 -2.52 1.66
CA ASN A 361 -9.97 -1.64 0.62
C ASN A 361 -8.61 -2.10 0.04
N SER A 362 -8.01 -3.16 0.57
CA SER A 362 -6.78 -3.72 0.00
C SER A 362 -7.04 -4.30 -1.38
N PRO A 363 -6.22 -3.96 -2.38
CA PRO A 363 -6.39 -4.51 -3.72
C PRO A 363 -6.05 -6.00 -3.75
N ARG A 364 -7.02 -6.81 -4.19
CA ARG A 364 -6.93 -8.26 -4.28
C ARG A 364 -7.06 -8.71 -5.73
N TYR A 365 -6.40 -9.83 -6.07
CA TYR A 365 -6.39 -10.40 -7.41
C TYR A 365 -5.97 -9.37 -8.46
N ARG A 366 -4.71 -8.93 -8.37
CA ARG A 366 -4.10 -8.05 -9.38
C ARG A 366 -3.87 -8.86 -10.64
N VAL A 367 -4.41 -8.39 -11.76
CA VAL A 367 -4.37 -9.08 -13.04
C VAL A 367 -3.67 -8.22 -14.09
N GLY A 368 -2.87 -8.86 -14.93
CA GLY A 368 -2.32 -8.30 -16.14
C GLY A 368 -2.49 -9.27 -17.30
N LEU A 369 -2.91 -8.76 -18.46
CA LEU A 369 -3.02 -9.54 -19.69
C LEU A 369 -2.40 -8.76 -20.84
N ASN A 370 -1.38 -9.35 -21.45
CA ASN A 370 -0.75 -8.82 -22.63
C ASN A 370 -1.03 -9.77 -23.81
N LEU A 371 -1.54 -9.23 -24.90
CA LEU A 371 -1.77 -9.94 -26.17
C LEU A 371 -0.94 -9.25 -27.22
N ASP A 372 -0.19 -10.02 -28.01
CA ASP A 372 0.57 -9.53 -29.14
C ASP A 372 0.35 -10.40 -30.37
N ALA A 373 0.32 -9.78 -31.55
CA ALA A 373 0.22 -10.46 -32.81
C ALA A 373 1.03 -9.72 -33.89
N ALA A 374 1.61 -10.47 -34.82
CA ALA A 374 2.31 -9.90 -35.96
C ALA A 374 2.07 -10.72 -37.23
N TRP A 375 1.82 -10.04 -38.34
CA TRP A 375 1.58 -10.66 -39.65
C TRP A 375 2.00 -9.74 -40.77
N LYS A 376 2.96 -10.21 -41.60
CA LYS A 376 3.39 -9.51 -42.85
C LYS A 376 3.66 -8.01 -42.68
N GLY A 377 4.36 -7.63 -41.63
CA GLY A 377 4.72 -6.24 -41.33
C GLY A 377 3.70 -5.51 -40.47
N ILE A 378 2.48 -6.01 -40.31
CA ILE A 378 1.52 -5.49 -39.34
C ILE A 378 1.85 -6.09 -37.98
N ASP A 379 1.87 -5.27 -36.93
CA ASP A 379 2.00 -5.69 -35.55
C ASP A 379 0.91 -5.04 -34.70
N PHE A 380 0.40 -5.82 -33.75
CA PHE A 380 -0.65 -5.43 -32.82
C PHE A 380 -0.24 -5.82 -31.41
N SER A 381 -0.46 -4.95 -30.46
CA SER A 381 -0.33 -5.27 -29.05
C SER A 381 -1.42 -4.59 -28.24
N ILE A 382 -1.89 -5.27 -27.20
CA ILE A 382 -2.82 -4.70 -26.22
C ILE A 382 -2.47 -5.19 -24.81
N PHE A 383 -2.50 -4.27 -23.87
CA PHE A 383 -2.22 -4.56 -22.46
C PHE A 383 -3.39 -4.13 -21.58
N PHE A 384 -3.86 -5.08 -20.79
CA PHE A 384 -4.86 -4.87 -19.75
C PHE A 384 -4.23 -5.01 -18.38
N GLN A 385 -4.65 -4.15 -17.46
CA GLN A 385 -4.29 -4.20 -16.05
C GLN A 385 -5.53 -3.99 -15.20
N GLY A 386 -5.61 -4.66 -14.05
CA GLY A 386 -6.76 -4.50 -13.17
C GLY A 386 -6.57 -5.06 -11.77
N VAL A 387 -7.56 -4.75 -10.96
CA VAL A 387 -7.77 -5.27 -9.60
C VAL A 387 -9.18 -5.84 -9.57
N LEU A 388 -9.32 -7.16 -9.38
CA LEU A 388 -10.63 -7.82 -9.54
C LEU A 388 -11.51 -7.73 -8.29
N LYS A 389 -10.91 -7.41 -7.12
CA LYS A 389 -11.67 -7.20 -5.89
C LYS A 389 -11.03 -6.10 -5.06
N ARG A 390 -11.81 -5.08 -4.77
CA ARG A 390 -11.48 -3.98 -3.87
C ARG A 390 -12.78 -3.28 -3.48
N ASP A 391 -12.99 -3.08 -2.19
CA ASP A 391 -14.08 -2.28 -1.68
C ASP A 391 -13.54 -0.89 -1.32
N TRP A 392 -14.39 0.12 -1.43
CA TRP A 392 -14.05 1.48 -1.04
C TRP A 392 -15.22 2.15 -0.35
N MET A 393 -14.96 2.84 0.74
CA MET A 393 -15.94 3.65 1.42
C MET A 393 -15.46 5.09 1.48
N PHE A 394 -16.30 6.01 1.03
CA PHE A 394 -16.01 7.43 1.10
C PHE A 394 -16.34 7.96 2.50
N ASP A 395 -15.55 8.92 2.95
CA ASP A 395 -15.76 9.58 4.24
C ASP A 395 -17.07 10.37 4.22
N ALA A 396 -17.66 10.55 5.39
CA ALA A 396 -18.76 11.48 5.56
C ALA A 396 -18.31 12.90 5.17
N GLY A 397 -19.11 13.57 4.34
CA GLY A 397 -18.77 14.91 3.83
C GLY A 397 -17.84 14.92 2.62
N ASP A 398 -17.49 13.76 2.01
CA ASP A 398 -16.77 13.76 0.74
C ASP A 398 -17.57 14.53 -0.33
N PRO A 399 -17.03 15.65 -0.87
CA PRO A 399 -17.78 16.55 -1.72
C PRO A 399 -18.09 15.98 -3.10
N TYR A 400 -17.28 15.04 -3.57
CA TYR A 400 -17.45 14.43 -4.88
C TYR A 400 -18.40 13.24 -4.83
N PHE A 401 -18.48 12.54 -3.71
CA PHE A 401 -19.38 11.41 -3.55
C PHE A 401 -20.78 11.83 -3.05
N TRP A 402 -20.84 12.73 -2.08
CA TRP A 402 -22.12 13.13 -1.47
C TRP A 402 -22.72 14.40 -2.07
N GLY A 403 -22.00 15.07 -2.97
CA GLY A 403 -22.47 16.25 -3.68
C GLY A 403 -22.93 17.38 -2.76
N ALA A 404 -24.10 17.92 -3.04
CA ALA A 404 -24.68 19.02 -2.24
C ALA A 404 -24.93 18.67 -0.77
N GLY A 405 -24.98 17.40 -0.41
CA GLY A 405 -25.11 16.93 0.97
C GLY A 405 -23.80 16.97 1.78
N SER A 406 -22.65 17.21 1.14
CA SER A 406 -21.33 17.09 1.79
C SER A 406 -20.99 18.26 2.72
N GLY A 407 -21.49 19.45 2.46
CA GLY A 407 -21.22 20.64 3.26
C GLY A 407 -21.21 21.94 2.47
N MET A 408 -21.00 23.05 3.18
CA MET A 408 -21.20 24.40 2.66
C MET A 408 -20.13 24.88 1.68
N TRP A 409 -18.87 24.45 1.83
CA TRP A 409 -17.73 25.10 1.22
C TRP A 409 -17.16 24.40 -0.01
N GLN A 410 -17.41 23.10 -0.17
CA GLN A 410 -16.76 22.28 -1.19
C GLN A 410 -17.73 21.38 -1.96
N ALA A 411 -19.05 21.59 -1.79
CA ALA A 411 -20.06 20.80 -2.47
C ALA A 411 -19.94 20.96 -3.99
N ALA A 412 -19.75 19.83 -4.68
CA ALA A 412 -19.85 19.72 -6.12
C ALA A 412 -21.16 19.00 -6.46
N CYS A 413 -21.80 19.34 -7.56
CA CYS A 413 -22.99 18.64 -8.04
C CYS A 413 -22.69 18.07 -9.42
N PHE A 414 -22.66 16.75 -9.51
CA PHE A 414 -22.52 15.99 -10.75
C PHE A 414 -23.88 15.41 -11.15
N GLU A 415 -24.02 14.94 -12.35
CA GLU A 415 -25.24 14.32 -12.88
C GLU A 415 -25.71 13.13 -12.01
N GLU A 416 -24.79 12.34 -11.50
CA GLU A 416 -25.07 11.20 -10.60
C GLU A 416 -25.83 11.62 -9.33
N HIS A 417 -25.56 12.83 -8.79
CA HIS A 417 -26.21 13.33 -7.58
C HIS A 417 -27.66 13.71 -7.77
N MET A 418 -28.14 13.79 -9.03
CA MET A 418 -29.55 14.07 -9.32
C MET A 418 -30.46 12.88 -8.98
N ASP A 419 -29.88 11.68 -8.80
CA ASP A 419 -30.60 10.51 -8.29
C ASP A 419 -30.65 10.50 -6.76
N TYR A 420 -31.22 11.56 -6.17
CA TYR A 420 -31.47 11.69 -4.73
C TYR A 420 -32.94 11.50 -4.42
N TRP A 421 -33.23 11.09 -3.18
CA TRP A 421 -34.58 10.77 -2.74
C TRP A 421 -35.46 12.04 -2.72
N THR A 422 -36.62 11.93 -3.36
CA THR A 422 -37.77 12.85 -3.28
C THR A 422 -39.05 12.03 -3.22
N PRO A 423 -40.23 12.62 -2.88
CA PRO A 423 -41.51 11.91 -2.94
C PRO A 423 -41.85 11.36 -4.35
N GLU A 424 -41.27 11.96 -5.39
CA GLU A 424 -41.43 11.54 -6.80
C GLU A 424 -40.35 10.55 -7.25
N ASN A 425 -39.23 10.41 -6.50
CA ASN A 425 -38.10 9.50 -6.76
C ASN A 425 -37.75 8.70 -5.50
N THR A 426 -38.62 7.80 -5.13
CA THR A 426 -38.52 7.02 -3.88
C THR A 426 -37.50 5.88 -3.94
N ASP A 427 -37.08 5.46 -5.14
CA ASP A 427 -36.09 4.40 -5.39
C ASP A 427 -34.69 4.98 -5.70
N ALA A 428 -34.45 6.20 -5.25
CA ALA A 428 -33.18 6.91 -5.47
C ALA A 428 -32.00 6.19 -4.82
N TYR A 429 -30.82 6.35 -5.47
CA TYR A 429 -29.56 5.86 -4.91
C TYR A 429 -29.12 6.67 -3.70
N TYR A 430 -29.13 8.04 -3.81
CA TYR A 430 -28.71 8.90 -2.71
C TYR A 430 -29.87 9.23 -1.76
N PRO A 431 -29.59 9.39 -0.45
CA PRO A 431 -30.58 9.82 0.50
C PRO A 431 -30.99 11.26 0.23
N LYS A 432 -32.02 11.73 0.91
CA LYS A 432 -32.40 13.14 0.91
C LYS A 432 -31.19 14.01 1.33
N PRO A 433 -30.80 14.99 0.51
CA PRO A 433 -29.65 15.83 0.82
C PRO A 433 -29.99 16.88 1.89
N TYR A 434 -29.07 17.10 2.82
CA TYR A 434 -29.18 18.12 3.85
C TYR A 434 -27.98 19.06 3.78
N PHE A 435 -28.24 20.32 4.05
CA PHE A 435 -27.19 21.31 4.12
C PHE A 435 -26.41 21.15 5.43
N ASN A 436 -25.10 20.90 5.31
CA ASN A 436 -24.18 20.76 6.44
C ASN A 436 -24.58 19.72 7.51
N GLU A 437 -25.17 18.61 7.09
CA GLU A 437 -25.52 17.49 7.98
C GLU A 437 -25.13 16.15 7.34
N THR A 438 -24.36 15.35 8.05
CA THR A 438 -23.80 14.07 7.57
C THR A 438 -24.48 12.84 8.17
N LYS A 439 -25.70 12.97 8.71
CA LYS A 439 -26.40 11.88 9.41
C LYS A 439 -26.58 10.61 8.54
N ASN A 440 -26.81 10.80 7.23
CA ASN A 440 -26.99 9.74 6.26
C ASN A 440 -25.67 9.23 5.66
N GLN A 441 -24.55 9.86 5.99
CA GLN A 441 -23.24 9.66 5.34
C GLN A 441 -22.28 8.82 6.19
N GLN A 442 -22.77 8.19 7.25
CA GLN A 442 -21.94 7.31 8.05
C GLN A 442 -21.46 6.11 7.21
N ALA A 443 -20.25 5.60 7.52
CA ALA A 443 -19.75 4.38 6.89
C ALA A 443 -20.77 3.26 7.00
N GLN A 444 -21.22 2.69 5.87
CA GLN A 444 -22.30 1.73 5.81
C GLN A 444 -22.23 0.83 4.57
N ASP A 445 -22.88 -0.31 4.63
CA ASP A 445 -22.84 -1.29 3.55
C ASP A 445 -23.59 -0.84 2.27
N ALA A 446 -24.63 0.01 2.36
CA ALA A 446 -25.40 0.46 1.20
C ALA A 446 -24.59 1.32 0.22
N TYR A 447 -23.66 2.14 0.72
CA TYR A 447 -22.83 3.04 -0.09
C TYR A 447 -21.40 2.53 -0.27
N MET A 448 -21.15 1.27 0.07
CA MET A 448 -19.88 0.62 -0.23
C MET A 448 -19.67 0.53 -1.74
N GLN A 449 -18.61 1.14 -2.25
CA GLN A 449 -18.25 1.14 -3.65
C GLN A 449 -17.41 -0.10 -4.00
N LYS A 450 -17.66 -0.65 -5.20
CA LYS A 450 -16.82 -1.69 -5.77
C LYS A 450 -15.71 -1.05 -6.62
N ALA A 451 -14.57 -0.78 -6.00
CA ALA A 451 -13.42 -0.17 -6.67
C ALA A 451 -12.56 -1.20 -7.43
N SER A 452 -13.12 -2.34 -7.79
CA SER A 452 -12.53 -3.28 -8.74
C SER A 452 -12.57 -2.70 -10.15
N TYR A 453 -11.54 -2.99 -10.96
CA TYR A 453 -11.48 -2.50 -12.32
C TYR A 453 -10.63 -3.38 -13.24
N LEU A 454 -10.88 -3.25 -14.53
CA LEU A 454 -10.02 -3.73 -15.61
C LEU A 454 -9.86 -2.60 -16.63
N ARG A 455 -8.62 -2.18 -16.88
CA ARG A 455 -8.29 -1.07 -17.78
C ARG A 455 -7.47 -1.54 -18.96
N CYS A 456 -7.84 -1.09 -20.18
CA CYS A 456 -6.99 -1.16 -21.33
C CYS A 456 -5.92 -0.08 -21.21
N LYS A 457 -4.73 -0.46 -20.71
CA LYS A 457 -3.63 0.46 -20.40
C LYS A 457 -2.92 0.97 -21.63
N ASN A 458 -2.76 0.11 -22.62
CA ASN A 458 -2.13 0.46 -23.88
C ASN A 458 -2.68 -0.43 -25.00
N ILE A 459 -2.92 0.15 -26.14
CA ILE A 459 -3.19 -0.54 -27.40
C ILE A 459 -2.33 0.10 -28.48
N GLN A 460 -1.69 -0.72 -29.29
CA GLN A 460 -0.83 -0.27 -30.37
C GLN A 460 -1.08 -1.10 -31.62
N LEU A 461 -1.19 -0.43 -32.75
CA LEU A 461 -1.21 -1.03 -34.08
C LEU A 461 -0.10 -0.40 -34.91
N GLY A 462 0.84 -1.22 -35.39
CA GLY A 462 1.97 -0.79 -36.17
C GLY A 462 2.02 -1.43 -37.55
N TYR A 463 2.68 -0.78 -38.48
CA TYR A 463 3.03 -1.32 -39.77
C TYR A 463 4.46 -0.99 -40.14
N THR A 464 5.27 -2.02 -40.36
CA THR A 464 6.64 -1.89 -40.85
C THR A 464 6.66 -2.00 -42.33
N LEU A 465 7.08 -0.94 -43.01
CA LEU A 465 7.18 -0.89 -44.47
C LEU A 465 8.20 -1.91 -44.97
N PRO A 466 7.91 -2.59 -46.09
CA PRO A 466 8.85 -3.54 -46.73
C PRO A 466 10.16 -2.84 -47.12
N THR A 467 11.30 -3.49 -46.83
CA THR A 467 12.66 -2.95 -47.06
C THR A 467 12.90 -2.53 -48.49
N HIS A 468 12.35 -3.25 -49.49
CA HIS A 468 12.48 -2.90 -50.89
C HIS A 468 11.86 -1.54 -51.30
N ILE A 469 10.97 -0.98 -50.45
CA ILE A 469 10.41 0.37 -50.61
C ILE A 469 11.30 1.39 -49.90
N THR A 470 11.73 1.10 -48.67
CA THR A 470 12.45 2.04 -47.81
C THR A 470 13.90 2.22 -48.23
N GLU A 471 14.55 1.18 -48.74
CA GLU A 471 15.92 1.23 -49.30
C GLU A 471 16.07 2.24 -50.43
N LYS A 472 15.04 2.43 -51.28
CA LYS A 472 15.04 3.44 -52.32
C LYS A 472 15.19 4.87 -51.79
N ALA A 473 14.78 5.09 -50.57
CA ALA A 473 14.92 6.36 -49.85
C ALA A 473 16.13 6.39 -48.90
N GLY A 474 17.02 5.35 -48.93
CA GLY A 474 18.15 5.24 -48.04
C GLY A 474 17.77 4.91 -46.58
N ILE A 475 16.57 4.42 -46.34
CA ILE A 475 16.04 4.11 -44.99
C ILE A 475 16.08 2.59 -44.80
N SER A 476 16.78 2.11 -43.79
CA SER A 476 16.92 0.68 -43.50
C SER A 476 15.66 0.08 -42.82
N ASN A 477 14.92 0.86 -42.07
CA ASN A 477 13.68 0.44 -41.41
C ASN A 477 12.75 1.64 -41.19
N CYS A 478 11.48 1.48 -41.57
CA CYS A 478 10.45 2.50 -41.33
C CYS A 478 9.20 1.80 -40.79
N ARG A 479 8.86 2.10 -39.52
CA ARG A 479 7.63 1.61 -38.88
C ARG A 479 6.74 2.81 -38.51
N ILE A 480 5.49 2.76 -38.94
CA ILE A 480 4.46 3.72 -38.57
C ILE A 480 3.51 3.02 -37.61
N TYR A 481 3.12 3.70 -36.55
CA TYR A 481 2.21 3.10 -35.57
C TYR A 481 1.24 4.12 -34.98
N LEU A 482 0.10 3.62 -34.54
CA LEU A 482 -0.89 4.32 -33.73
C LEU A 482 -0.87 3.68 -32.32
N SER A 483 -0.82 4.51 -31.30
CA SER A 483 -0.87 4.07 -29.91
C SER A 483 -1.90 4.87 -29.13
N CYS A 484 -2.62 4.21 -28.23
CA CYS A 484 -3.55 4.84 -27.33
C CYS A 484 -3.36 4.28 -25.92
N ASP A 485 -3.26 5.17 -24.93
CA ASP A 485 -3.13 4.81 -23.53
C ASP A 485 -4.44 5.04 -22.80
N ASN A 486 -4.76 4.15 -21.84
CA ASN A 486 -5.96 4.21 -21.01
C ASN A 486 -7.25 4.35 -21.81
N LEU A 487 -7.39 3.58 -22.91
CA LEU A 487 -8.48 3.71 -23.87
C LEU A 487 -9.87 3.56 -23.24
N PHE A 488 -10.02 2.61 -22.30
CA PHE A 488 -11.25 2.44 -21.54
C PHE A 488 -10.98 1.72 -20.22
N THR A 489 -11.90 1.88 -19.27
CA THR A 489 -11.90 1.21 -17.97
C THR A 489 -13.27 0.59 -17.73
N ILE A 490 -13.27 -0.67 -17.30
CA ILE A 490 -14.46 -1.38 -16.84
C ILE A 490 -14.39 -1.36 -15.31
N THR A 491 -15.36 -0.75 -14.66
CA THR A 491 -15.42 -0.63 -13.18
C THR A 491 -16.87 -0.48 -12.73
N GLY A 492 -17.12 -0.85 -11.47
CA GLY A 492 -18.41 -0.57 -10.80
C GLY A 492 -18.34 0.64 -9.87
N LEU A 493 -17.26 1.42 -9.93
CA LEU A 493 -17.09 2.64 -9.17
C LEU A 493 -17.87 3.78 -9.84
N SER A 494 -18.30 4.78 -9.04
CA SER A 494 -18.84 6.03 -9.56
C SER A 494 -17.91 6.66 -10.61
N SER A 495 -18.50 7.18 -11.68
CA SER A 495 -17.77 7.74 -12.84
C SER A 495 -16.95 8.98 -12.49
N VAL A 496 -17.21 9.61 -11.36
CA VAL A 496 -16.49 10.77 -10.83
C VAL A 496 -15.06 10.42 -10.43
N TYR A 497 -14.78 9.15 -10.16
CA TYR A 497 -13.51 8.70 -9.60
C TYR A 497 -12.74 7.77 -10.55
N ASP A 498 -11.42 7.89 -10.54
CA ASP A 498 -10.55 6.93 -11.19
C ASP A 498 -10.15 5.81 -10.20
N PRO A 499 -10.47 4.53 -10.51
CA PRO A 499 -10.19 3.42 -9.60
C PRO A 499 -8.69 3.16 -9.37
N GLU A 500 -7.78 3.70 -10.18
CA GLU A 500 -6.34 3.57 -9.97
C GLU A 500 -5.79 4.53 -8.91
N VAL A 501 -6.46 5.67 -8.69
CA VAL A 501 -5.99 6.72 -7.78
C VAL A 501 -6.22 6.36 -6.32
N PHE A 502 -7.14 5.45 -6.03
CA PHE A 502 -7.40 5.01 -4.66
C PHE A 502 -6.19 4.28 -4.07
N GLY A 503 -5.74 4.76 -2.90
CA GLY A 503 -4.58 4.24 -2.16
C GLY A 503 -3.30 5.02 -2.36
N SER A 504 -3.27 6.02 -3.22
CA SER A 504 -2.18 7.01 -3.23
C SER A 504 -2.33 8.06 -2.11
N TYR A 505 -3.48 8.08 -1.45
CA TYR A 505 -3.76 8.95 -0.29
C TYR A 505 -3.50 8.29 1.08
N ASP A 506 -2.99 7.06 1.13
CA ASP A 506 -2.54 6.47 2.39
C ASP A 506 -1.33 7.22 2.93
N GLY A 507 -1.59 8.45 3.38
CA GLY A 507 -0.71 9.23 4.26
C GLY A 507 0.69 9.49 3.66
N TYR A 508 0.76 10.11 2.51
CA TYR A 508 1.95 10.82 2.06
C TYR A 508 1.83 12.30 2.32
#